data_62175eed01266113fc32c0f8bc6f59eb
#
_entry.id   62175eed01266113fc32c0f8bc6f59eb
#
_cell.length_a   1.000
_cell.length_b   1.000
_cell.length_c   1.000
_cell.angle_alpha   90.00
_cell.angle_beta   90.00
_cell.angle_gamma   90.00
#
_symmetry.space_group_name_H-M   'P 1'
#
loop_
_entity.id
_entity.type
_entity.pdbx_description
1 polymer ?
#
loop_
_entity_poly.entity_id
_entity_poly.type
_entity_poly.pdbx_seq_one_letter_code
_entity_poly.pdbx_strand_id
1 'polypeptide(L)'
;CPTLITAPVEDLLHGVQTIAAACEQASEVAAMISGIHLEGPFLSERDGYRGAHPASAIRDPDWPLFEKLQEASGNRVVMMTLAPERPGSIEFIRRATRAGVRIALGHTAANGETIHGAVEAGATLSTHLGNGIVSELPRHPNPIWNQAAEDRLSASFIADGHHLDLQTLRVLTRSKGVARSILVSDASPLA
;
A
#
# COMPACT_ATOMS: atom_id res chain seq x y z
N CYS A 1 -2.30 -7.94 -10.10
CA CYS A 1 -3.11 -7.57 -8.93
C CYS A 1 -3.70 -6.18 -9.20
N PRO A 2 -5.01 -6.07 -9.51
CA PRO A 2 -5.65 -4.77 -9.64
C PRO A 2 -5.62 -4.04 -8.30
N THR A 3 -5.43 -2.70 -8.37
CA THR A 3 -5.37 -1.83 -7.20
C THR A 3 -6.57 -0.90 -7.17
N LEU A 4 -7.25 -0.83 -6.04
CA LEU A 4 -8.27 0.18 -5.75
C LEU A 4 -7.66 1.19 -4.78
N ILE A 5 -7.60 2.44 -5.23
CA ILE A 5 -7.08 3.55 -4.42
C ILE A 5 -8.17 4.08 -3.47
N THR A 6 -7.76 4.89 -2.49
CA THR A 6 -8.68 5.56 -1.56
C THR A 6 -9.84 6.25 -2.29
N ALA A 7 -11.06 5.90 -1.92
CA ALA A 7 -12.31 6.43 -2.45
C ALA A 7 -13.42 6.40 -1.39
N PRO A 8 -14.60 7.01 -1.62
CA PRO A 8 -15.78 6.78 -0.80
C PRO A 8 -16.09 5.30 -0.63
N VAL A 9 -16.69 4.92 0.50
CA VAL A 9 -16.92 3.50 0.84
C VAL A 9 -17.74 2.78 -0.21
N GLU A 10 -18.77 3.45 -0.75
CA GLU A 10 -19.62 2.90 -1.79
C GLU A 10 -18.84 2.58 -3.06
N ASP A 11 -17.90 3.44 -3.43
CA ASP A 11 -17.06 3.24 -4.63
C ASP A 11 -16.06 2.10 -4.41
N LEU A 12 -15.49 1.98 -3.21
CA LEU A 12 -14.63 0.84 -2.86
C LEU A 12 -15.40 -0.49 -2.90
N LEU A 13 -16.61 -0.52 -2.33
CA LEU A 13 -17.48 -1.69 -2.37
C LEU A 13 -17.85 -2.06 -3.81
N HIS A 14 -18.26 -1.08 -4.61
CA HIS A 14 -18.55 -1.28 -6.02
C HIS A 14 -17.34 -1.81 -6.79
N GLY A 15 -16.16 -1.24 -6.54
CA GLY A 15 -14.91 -1.68 -7.19
C GLY A 15 -14.54 -3.12 -6.89
N VAL A 16 -14.56 -3.54 -5.60
CA VAL A 16 -14.23 -4.92 -5.24
C VAL A 16 -15.27 -5.92 -5.78
N GLN A 17 -16.56 -5.55 -5.79
CA GLN A 17 -17.64 -6.37 -6.36
C GLN A 17 -17.49 -6.53 -7.88
N THR A 18 -17.14 -5.45 -8.57
CA THR A 18 -16.93 -5.48 -10.03
C THR A 18 -15.78 -6.43 -10.40
N ILE A 19 -14.66 -6.38 -9.66
CA ILE A 19 -13.53 -7.29 -9.89
C ILE A 19 -13.92 -8.73 -9.57
N ALA A 20 -14.63 -8.96 -8.46
CA ALA A 20 -15.11 -10.29 -8.09
C ALA A 20 -16.03 -10.88 -9.18
N ALA A 21 -17.03 -10.10 -9.63
CA ALA A 21 -17.95 -10.52 -10.69
C ALA A 21 -17.24 -10.82 -12.02
N ALA A 22 -16.23 -10.02 -12.39
CA ALA A 22 -15.43 -10.29 -13.60
C ALA A 22 -14.67 -11.63 -13.50
N CYS A 23 -14.12 -11.93 -12.31
CA CYS A 23 -13.47 -13.24 -12.06
C CYS A 23 -14.45 -14.42 -12.10
N GLU A 24 -15.70 -14.21 -11.68
CA GLU A 24 -16.74 -15.25 -11.72
C GLU A 24 -17.26 -15.50 -13.13
N GLN A 25 -17.32 -14.46 -13.97
CA GLN A 25 -17.85 -14.54 -15.31
C GLN A 25 -16.85 -15.09 -16.33
N ALA A 26 -15.55 -14.96 -16.09
CA ALA A 26 -14.51 -15.36 -17.04
C ALA A 26 -13.34 -16.04 -16.33
N SER A 27 -13.12 -17.30 -16.64
CA SER A 27 -12.02 -18.11 -16.07
C SER A 27 -10.65 -17.56 -16.39
N GLU A 28 -10.49 -16.95 -17.57
CA GLU A 28 -9.26 -16.29 -18.00
C GLU A 28 -8.94 -15.07 -17.11
N VAL A 29 -9.96 -14.27 -16.78
CA VAL A 29 -9.83 -13.13 -15.85
C VAL A 29 -9.45 -13.63 -14.46
N ALA A 30 -10.13 -14.67 -13.98
CA ALA A 30 -9.81 -15.28 -12.69
C ALA A 30 -8.37 -15.81 -12.63
N ALA A 31 -7.86 -16.40 -13.72
CA ALA A 31 -6.49 -16.89 -13.80
C ALA A 31 -5.44 -15.76 -13.81
N MET A 32 -5.79 -14.59 -14.33
CA MET A 32 -4.89 -13.41 -14.39
C MET A 32 -4.89 -12.60 -13.09
N ILE A 33 -5.97 -12.62 -12.31
CA ILE A 33 -6.12 -11.83 -11.08
C ILE A 33 -5.79 -12.70 -9.87
N SER A 34 -4.56 -12.54 -9.34
CA SER A 34 -4.11 -13.25 -8.13
C SER A 34 -4.79 -12.76 -6.85
N GLY A 35 -5.43 -11.59 -6.88
CA GLY A 35 -6.11 -10.93 -5.78
C GLY A 35 -6.23 -9.44 -6.00
N ILE A 36 -6.82 -8.74 -5.03
CA ILE A 36 -7.04 -7.29 -5.04
C ILE A 36 -6.08 -6.64 -4.05
N HIS A 37 -5.49 -5.53 -4.45
CA HIS A 37 -4.76 -4.62 -3.59
C HIS A 37 -5.65 -3.42 -3.24
N LEU A 38 -5.80 -3.12 -1.97
CA LEU A 38 -6.42 -1.89 -1.49
C LEU A 38 -5.31 -0.90 -1.11
N GLU A 39 -5.18 0.19 -1.84
CA GLU A 39 -4.26 1.28 -1.50
C GLU A 39 -5.01 2.37 -0.72
N GLY A 40 -4.96 2.26 0.58
CA GLY A 40 -5.81 2.99 1.50
C GLY A 40 -7.15 2.27 1.78
N PRO A 41 -8.13 2.94 2.38
CA PRO A 41 -8.20 4.38 2.70
C PRO A 41 -7.50 4.79 4.01
N PHE A 42 -6.73 3.92 4.65
CA PHE A 42 -6.09 4.13 5.95
C PHE A 42 -4.69 4.77 5.81
N LEU A 43 -4.62 5.85 5.05
CA LEU A 43 -3.38 6.56 4.70
C LEU A 43 -3.18 7.79 5.57
N SER A 44 -1.99 8.40 5.47
CA SER A 44 -1.74 9.71 6.07
C SER A 44 -2.66 10.76 5.45
N GLU A 45 -3.29 11.58 6.29
CA GLU A 45 -4.11 12.71 5.80
C GLU A 45 -3.27 13.95 5.45
N ARG A 46 -1.97 13.91 5.81
CA ARG A 46 -1.07 15.06 5.62
C ARG A 46 -0.78 15.26 4.15
N ASP A 47 -0.86 16.52 3.71
CA ASP A 47 -0.50 16.92 2.36
C ASP A 47 0.92 16.45 2.00
N GLY A 48 1.11 16.09 0.75
CA GLY A 48 2.33 15.48 0.23
C GLY A 48 2.41 13.97 0.50
N TYR A 49 2.21 13.52 1.74
CA TYR A 49 2.21 12.09 2.06
C TYR A 49 1.00 11.36 1.46
N ARG A 50 -0.19 11.95 1.53
CA ARG A 50 -1.38 11.36 0.92
C ARG A 50 -1.32 11.27 -0.61
N GLY A 51 -0.41 11.97 -1.27
CA GLY A 51 -0.33 12.01 -2.73
C GLY A 51 -1.64 12.45 -3.38
N ALA A 52 -2.08 11.73 -4.40
CA ALA A 52 -3.33 11.99 -5.12
C ALA A 52 -4.60 11.48 -4.41
N HIS A 53 -4.47 10.78 -3.28
CA HIS A 53 -5.63 10.25 -2.57
C HIS A 53 -6.50 11.37 -2.00
N PRO A 54 -7.84 11.33 -2.19
CA PRO A 54 -8.74 12.38 -1.73
C PRO A 54 -8.80 12.41 -0.20
N ALA A 55 -8.46 13.56 0.39
CA ALA A 55 -8.43 13.73 1.86
C ALA A 55 -9.79 13.40 2.51
N SER A 56 -10.90 13.69 1.83
CA SER A 56 -12.27 13.42 2.32
C SER A 56 -12.60 11.94 2.47
N ALA A 57 -11.87 11.05 1.82
CA ALA A 57 -12.08 9.61 1.88
C ALA A 57 -11.03 8.88 2.76
N ILE A 58 -9.98 9.58 3.20
CA ILE A 58 -8.99 9.05 4.14
C ILE A 58 -9.64 8.89 5.52
N ARG A 59 -9.34 7.79 6.19
CA ARG A 59 -9.89 7.44 7.50
C ARG A 59 -8.92 6.63 8.34
N ASP A 60 -9.21 6.50 9.62
CA ASP A 60 -8.50 5.58 10.50
C ASP A 60 -8.85 4.12 10.16
N PRO A 61 -7.96 3.17 10.46
CA PRO A 61 -8.22 1.75 10.30
C PRO A 61 -9.53 1.32 10.95
N ASP A 62 -10.37 0.70 10.15
CA ASP A 62 -11.72 0.26 10.50
C ASP A 62 -11.88 -1.21 10.10
N TRP A 63 -11.88 -2.10 11.08
CA TRP A 63 -11.97 -3.53 10.82
C TRP A 63 -13.34 -3.94 10.24
N PRO A 64 -14.48 -3.46 10.75
CA PRO A 64 -15.79 -3.70 10.14
C PRO A 64 -15.87 -3.29 8.66
N LEU A 65 -15.27 -2.18 8.28
CA LEU A 65 -15.18 -1.79 6.87
C LEU A 65 -14.34 -2.79 6.07
N PHE A 66 -13.19 -3.20 6.58
CA PHE A 66 -12.36 -4.19 5.92
C PHE A 66 -13.09 -5.52 5.73
N GLU A 67 -13.82 -6.00 6.73
CA GLU A 67 -14.64 -7.22 6.63
C GLU A 67 -15.70 -7.11 5.53
N LYS A 68 -16.38 -5.95 5.42
CA LYS A 68 -17.33 -5.71 4.32
C LYS A 68 -16.67 -5.76 2.95
N LEU A 69 -15.47 -5.19 2.80
CA LEU A 69 -14.72 -5.21 1.55
C LEU A 69 -14.24 -6.63 1.20
N GLN A 70 -13.81 -7.42 2.20
CA GLN A 70 -13.46 -8.83 2.02
C GLN A 70 -14.66 -9.66 1.57
N GLU A 71 -15.79 -9.53 2.25
CA GLU A 71 -17.02 -10.21 1.89
C GLU A 71 -17.46 -9.83 0.47
N ALA A 72 -17.54 -8.54 0.16
CA ALA A 72 -17.93 -8.02 -1.14
C ALA A 72 -17.00 -8.45 -2.29
N SER A 73 -15.72 -8.69 -1.99
CA SER A 73 -14.73 -9.17 -2.96
C SER A 73 -14.71 -10.70 -3.12
N GLY A 74 -15.51 -11.44 -2.36
CA GLY A 74 -15.41 -12.90 -2.29
C GLY A 74 -14.07 -13.34 -1.68
N ASN A 75 -13.57 -12.63 -0.67
CA ASN A 75 -12.29 -12.84 0.01
C ASN A 75 -11.06 -12.70 -0.91
N ARG A 76 -11.14 -11.82 -1.91
CA ARG A 76 -10.06 -11.60 -2.89
C ARG A 76 -9.08 -10.48 -2.50
N VAL A 77 -9.31 -9.72 -1.42
CA VAL A 77 -8.33 -8.75 -0.95
C VAL A 77 -7.16 -9.48 -0.32
N VAL A 78 -6.01 -9.43 -0.99
CA VAL A 78 -4.77 -10.14 -0.58
C VAL A 78 -3.69 -9.20 -0.09
N MET A 79 -3.82 -7.90 -0.38
CA MET A 79 -2.84 -6.90 0.01
C MET A 79 -3.53 -5.58 0.35
N MET A 80 -2.98 -4.87 1.32
CA MET A 80 -3.43 -3.53 1.69
C MET A 80 -2.25 -2.62 2.01
N THR A 81 -2.26 -1.41 1.44
CA THR A 81 -1.34 -0.34 1.80
C THR A 81 -1.98 0.58 2.82
N LEU A 82 -1.25 0.89 3.88
CA LEU A 82 -1.68 1.80 4.93
C LEU A 82 -0.52 2.61 5.53
N ALA A 83 -0.87 3.68 6.24
CA ALA A 83 0.04 4.51 7.01
C ALA A 83 0.03 4.06 8.47
N PRO A 84 1.16 3.54 8.99
CA PRO A 84 1.19 2.93 10.32
C PRO A 84 1.06 3.95 11.47
N GLU A 85 1.24 5.24 11.21
CA GLU A 85 1.03 6.31 12.19
C GLU A 85 -0.44 6.63 12.47
N ARG A 86 -1.37 6.10 11.68
CA ARG A 86 -2.80 6.31 11.94
C ARG A 86 -3.23 5.58 13.22
N PRO A 87 -4.12 6.19 14.04
CA PRO A 87 -4.63 5.54 15.24
C PRO A 87 -5.21 4.16 14.96
N GLY A 88 -4.80 3.15 15.71
CA GLY A 88 -5.28 1.77 15.53
C GLY A 88 -4.56 0.94 14.46
N SER A 89 -3.66 1.54 13.66
CA SER A 89 -2.96 0.83 12.58
C SER A 89 -2.21 -0.41 13.04
N ILE A 90 -1.49 -0.35 14.15
CA ILE A 90 -0.68 -1.49 14.63
C ILE A 90 -1.56 -2.71 14.94
N GLU A 91 -2.70 -2.51 15.58
CA GLU A 91 -3.61 -3.62 15.87
C GLU A 91 -4.30 -4.11 14.60
N PHE A 92 -4.68 -3.20 13.70
CA PHE A 92 -5.21 -3.57 12.40
C PHE A 92 -4.21 -4.42 11.59
N ILE A 93 -2.93 -4.01 11.51
CA ILE A 93 -1.86 -4.76 10.83
C ILE A 93 -1.79 -6.18 11.39
N ARG A 94 -1.74 -6.31 12.71
CA ARG A 94 -1.66 -7.62 13.37
C ARG A 94 -2.84 -8.52 13.04
N ARG A 95 -4.05 -7.94 13.02
CA ARG A 95 -5.28 -8.67 12.71
C ARG A 95 -5.35 -9.06 11.23
N ALA A 96 -5.05 -8.14 10.31
CA ALA A 96 -5.07 -8.37 8.87
C ALA A 96 -4.03 -9.42 8.44
N THR A 97 -2.83 -9.37 9.03
CA THR A 97 -1.77 -10.36 8.76
C THR A 97 -2.16 -11.76 9.19
N ARG A 98 -2.80 -11.88 10.37
CA ARG A 98 -3.36 -13.17 10.83
C ARG A 98 -4.48 -13.70 9.94
N ALA A 99 -5.21 -12.80 9.29
CA ALA A 99 -6.23 -13.15 8.29
C ALA A 99 -5.64 -13.47 6.89
N GLY A 100 -4.30 -13.48 6.76
CA GLY A 100 -3.61 -13.81 5.51
C GLY A 100 -3.45 -12.64 4.54
N VAL A 101 -3.77 -11.41 4.95
CA VAL A 101 -3.61 -10.20 4.11
C VAL A 101 -2.22 -9.65 4.27
N ARG A 102 -1.54 -9.41 3.16
CA ARG A 102 -0.20 -8.81 3.15
C ARG A 102 -0.31 -7.29 3.36
N ILE A 103 0.39 -6.78 4.35
CA ILE A 103 0.38 -5.35 4.66
C ILE A 103 1.63 -4.68 4.10
N ALA A 104 1.39 -3.60 3.36
CA ALA A 104 2.38 -2.68 2.83
C ALA A 104 2.29 -1.32 3.52
N LEU A 105 3.43 -0.69 3.73
CA LEU A 105 3.54 0.68 4.27
C LEU A 105 3.71 1.65 3.11
N GLY A 106 2.86 2.65 3.02
CA GLY A 106 2.92 3.67 1.98
C GLY A 106 2.07 4.88 2.32
N HIS A 107 2.28 6.00 1.61
CA HIS A 107 1.56 7.25 1.88
C HIS A 107 1.60 7.62 3.36
N THR A 108 2.80 7.57 3.95
CA THR A 108 3.03 7.60 5.39
C THR A 108 4.04 8.67 5.80
N ALA A 109 3.74 9.35 6.91
CA ALA A 109 4.64 10.26 7.61
C ALA A 109 5.30 9.58 8.84
N ALA A 110 5.23 8.26 8.95
CA ALA A 110 5.69 7.52 10.10
C ALA A 110 7.19 7.70 10.35
N ASN A 111 7.55 7.81 11.62
CA ASN A 111 8.94 7.78 12.07
C ASN A 111 9.47 6.32 12.14
N GLY A 112 10.75 6.16 12.44
CA GLY A 112 11.40 4.85 12.48
C GLY A 112 10.81 3.91 13.54
N GLU A 113 10.43 4.41 14.70
CA GLU A 113 9.81 3.62 15.77
C GLU A 113 8.45 3.06 15.32
N THR A 114 7.63 3.90 14.70
CA THR A 114 6.32 3.50 14.17
C THR A 114 6.46 2.47 13.04
N ILE A 115 7.42 2.66 12.13
CA ILE A 115 7.71 1.69 11.06
C ILE A 115 8.16 0.35 11.65
N HIS A 116 9.07 0.38 12.63
CA HIS A 116 9.51 -0.82 13.33
C HIS A 116 8.33 -1.54 14.01
N GLY A 117 7.48 -0.81 14.74
CA GLY A 117 6.26 -1.36 15.34
C GLY A 117 5.30 -2.01 14.34
N ALA A 118 5.16 -1.42 13.14
CA ALA A 118 4.36 -1.98 12.07
C ALA A 118 4.95 -3.30 11.52
N VAL A 119 6.27 -3.37 11.39
CA VAL A 119 6.97 -4.59 10.98
C VAL A 119 6.85 -5.70 12.04
N GLU A 120 6.99 -5.37 13.32
CA GLU A 120 6.71 -6.31 14.43
C GLU A 120 5.26 -6.80 14.44
N ALA A 121 4.31 -5.97 13.98
CA ALA A 121 2.91 -6.35 13.83
C ALA A 121 2.63 -7.21 12.58
N GLY A 122 3.58 -7.30 11.64
CA GLY A 122 3.52 -8.18 10.48
C GLY A 122 3.51 -7.46 9.10
N ALA A 123 3.78 -6.17 9.03
CA ALA A 123 4.00 -5.50 7.74
C ALA A 123 5.28 -6.03 7.07
N THR A 124 5.22 -6.29 5.76
CA THR A 124 6.31 -6.93 5.01
C THR A 124 6.72 -6.21 3.72
N LEU A 125 6.06 -5.11 3.38
CA LEU A 125 6.27 -4.41 2.13
C LEU A 125 6.26 -2.89 2.33
N SER A 126 7.03 -2.17 1.51
CA SER A 126 6.92 -0.72 1.29
C SER A 126 6.31 -0.50 -0.09
N THR A 127 5.22 0.25 -0.16
CA THR A 127 4.55 0.60 -1.42
C THR A 127 5.34 1.70 -2.11
N HIS A 128 5.68 1.49 -3.39
CA HIS A 128 6.40 2.43 -4.28
C HIS A 128 7.37 3.36 -3.53
N LEU A 129 8.33 2.73 -2.80
CA LEU A 129 9.27 3.43 -1.92
C LEU A 129 9.95 4.61 -2.63
N GLY A 130 9.86 5.79 -2.03
CA GLY A 130 10.33 7.05 -2.60
C GLY A 130 9.19 7.91 -3.18
N ASN A 131 7.97 7.36 -3.33
CA ASN A 131 6.77 8.08 -3.77
C ASN A 131 5.75 8.19 -2.63
N GLY A 132 4.68 8.95 -2.84
CA GLY A 132 3.67 9.21 -1.80
C GLY A 132 4.28 9.89 -0.57
N ILE A 133 5.10 10.92 -0.79
CA ILE A 133 5.85 11.62 0.25
C ILE A 133 5.98 13.12 -0.09
N VAL A 134 6.27 13.94 0.91
CA VAL A 134 6.50 15.40 0.72
C VAL A 134 7.78 15.67 -0.09
N SER A 135 7.79 16.78 -0.82
CA SER A 135 8.97 17.22 -1.60
C SER A 135 10.16 17.62 -0.72
N GLU A 136 9.91 18.04 0.51
CA GLU A 136 10.94 18.46 1.46
C GLU A 136 10.86 17.58 2.72
N LEU A 137 11.97 16.92 3.03
CA LEU A 137 12.10 16.03 4.19
C LEU A 137 13.25 16.48 5.08
N PRO A 138 13.16 16.22 6.39
CA PRO A 138 14.34 16.25 7.25
C PRO A 138 15.46 15.41 6.63
N ARG A 139 16.69 15.89 6.68
CA ARG A 139 17.85 15.17 6.15
C ARG A 139 17.87 13.72 6.67
N HIS A 140 17.72 13.57 7.98
CA HIS A 140 17.56 12.30 8.70
C HIS A 140 17.12 12.56 10.14
N PRO A 141 16.32 11.67 10.76
CA PRO A 141 15.67 10.54 10.07
C PRO A 141 14.52 11.00 9.19
N ASN A 142 14.11 10.18 8.25
CA ASN A 142 12.89 10.37 7.46
C ASN A 142 12.32 9.00 7.01
N PRO A 143 11.05 8.94 6.58
CA PRO A 143 10.38 7.69 6.24
C PRO A 143 11.06 6.87 5.13
N ILE A 144 11.73 7.52 4.17
CA ILE A 144 12.43 6.81 3.09
C ILE A 144 13.57 5.98 3.66
N TRP A 145 14.47 6.61 4.44
CA TRP A 145 15.63 5.90 5.02
C TRP A 145 15.22 4.85 6.03
N ASN A 146 14.18 5.12 6.82
CA ASN A 146 13.68 4.16 7.81
C ASN A 146 13.14 2.89 7.13
N GLN A 147 12.38 3.03 6.05
CA GLN A 147 11.87 1.89 5.27
C GLN A 147 12.98 1.21 4.45
N ALA A 148 13.89 1.99 3.85
CA ALA A 148 15.01 1.45 3.08
C ALA A 148 15.94 0.59 3.94
N ALA A 149 16.17 0.98 5.18
CA ALA A 149 17.05 0.29 6.13
C ALA A 149 16.40 -0.93 6.82
N GLU A 150 15.07 -1.06 6.80
CA GLU A 150 14.37 -2.19 7.46
C GLU A 150 14.43 -3.44 6.56
N ASP A 151 15.28 -4.39 6.93
CA ASP A 151 15.56 -5.59 6.14
C ASP A 151 14.40 -6.55 5.99
N ARG A 152 13.42 -6.50 6.87
CA ARG A 152 12.20 -7.32 6.81
C ARG A 152 11.15 -6.79 5.86
N LEU A 153 11.29 -5.54 5.38
CA LEU A 153 10.45 -4.98 4.34
C LEU A 153 11.05 -5.23 2.96
N SER A 154 10.33 -5.87 2.08
CA SER A 154 10.53 -5.72 0.64
C SER A 154 10.04 -4.33 0.22
N ALA A 155 10.41 -3.86 -0.95
CA ALA A 155 9.92 -2.58 -1.47
C ALA A 155 9.50 -2.71 -2.93
N SER A 156 8.34 -2.14 -3.28
CA SER A 156 8.00 -1.92 -4.67
C SER A 156 8.55 -0.58 -5.15
N PHE A 157 8.84 -0.50 -6.45
CA PHE A 157 9.40 0.68 -7.12
C PHE A 157 8.71 0.90 -8.45
N ILE A 158 8.29 2.14 -8.72
CA ILE A 158 7.83 2.58 -10.03
C ILE A 158 9.07 2.95 -10.85
N ALA A 159 9.41 2.14 -11.84
CA ALA A 159 10.68 2.24 -12.59
C ALA A 159 10.49 2.84 -13.99
N ASP A 160 9.54 3.75 -14.14
CA ASP A 160 9.17 4.38 -15.43
C ASP A 160 10.09 5.56 -15.83
N GLY A 161 11.00 5.98 -14.93
CA GLY A 161 11.89 7.11 -15.14
C GLY A 161 11.25 8.48 -14.94
N HIS A 162 9.98 8.53 -14.51
CA HIS A 162 9.23 9.76 -14.22
C HIS A 162 8.97 9.92 -12.73
N HIS A 163 8.54 8.86 -12.04
CA HIS A 163 8.26 8.87 -10.60
C HIS A 163 9.53 8.91 -9.75
N LEU A 164 10.57 8.19 -10.17
CA LEU A 164 11.89 8.23 -9.55
C LEU A 164 12.94 8.51 -10.63
N ASP A 165 13.86 9.44 -10.35
CA ASP A 165 15.04 9.56 -11.19
C ASP A 165 15.93 8.30 -11.08
N LEU A 166 16.72 8.06 -12.10
CA LEU A 166 17.51 6.82 -12.20
C LEU A 166 18.51 6.63 -11.05
N GLN A 167 19.05 7.73 -10.51
CA GLN A 167 20.02 7.69 -9.41
C GLN A 167 19.34 7.28 -8.11
N THR A 168 18.18 7.88 -7.81
CA THR A 168 17.35 7.54 -6.64
C THR A 168 16.91 6.08 -6.72
N LEU A 169 16.36 5.64 -7.85
CA LEU A 169 15.96 4.25 -8.06
C LEU A 169 17.14 3.28 -7.83
N ARG A 170 18.32 3.61 -8.38
CA ARG A 170 19.54 2.81 -8.21
C ARG A 170 19.99 2.71 -6.75
N VAL A 171 19.92 3.80 -6.00
CA VAL A 171 20.30 3.80 -4.58
C VAL A 171 19.33 2.98 -3.76
N LEU A 172 18.02 3.21 -3.93
CA LEU A 172 16.98 2.52 -3.17
C LEU A 172 16.94 1.01 -3.47
N THR A 173 17.07 0.61 -4.74
CA THR A 173 17.14 -0.81 -5.12
C THR A 173 18.40 -1.49 -4.59
N ARG A 174 19.56 -0.79 -4.55
CA ARG A 174 20.78 -1.31 -3.93
C ARG A 174 20.65 -1.49 -2.42
N SER A 175 19.97 -0.56 -1.72
CA SER A 175 19.75 -0.68 -0.28
C SER A 175 18.87 -1.89 0.06
N LYS A 176 17.86 -2.19 -0.78
CA LYS A 176 16.99 -3.37 -0.60
C LYS A 176 17.63 -4.66 -1.11
N GLY A 177 18.48 -4.58 -2.09
CA GLY A 177 18.96 -5.73 -2.84
C GLY A 177 17.89 -6.32 -3.78
N VAL A 178 18.31 -7.11 -4.76
CA VAL A 178 17.43 -7.67 -5.81
C VAL A 178 16.31 -8.53 -5.20
N ALA A 179 16.62 -9.33 -4.20
CA ALA A 179 15.66 -10.26 -3.60
C ALA A 179 14.48 -9.59 -2.88
N ARG A 180 14.62 -8.31 -2.52
CA ARG A 180 13.57 -7.52 -1.83
C ARG A 180 13.06 -6.33 -2.65
N SER A 181 13.41 -6.27 -3.94
CA SER A 181 12.96 -5.23 -4.86
C SER A 181 11.91 -5.78 -5.82
N ILE A 182 10.76 -5.11 -5.91
CA ILE A 182 9.65 -5.48 -6.77
C ILE A 182 9.38 -4.30 -7.72
N LEU A 183 9.37 -4.55 -9.03
CA LEU A 183 9.00 -3.51 -9.99
C LEU A 183 7.49 -3.53 -10.22
N VAL A 184 6.90 -2.35 -10.18
CA VAL A 184 5.47 -2.13 -10.42
C VAL A 184 5.28 -1.02 -11.45
N SER A 185 4.17 -1.06 -12.19
CA SER A 185 3.82 0.02 -13.12
C SER A 185 3.11 1.17 -12.41
N ASP A 186 2.27 0.85 -11.43
CA ASP A 186 1.34 1.79 -10.80
C ASP A 186 0.54 2.61 -11.83
N ALA A 187 0.23 1.98 -12.95
CA ALA A 187 -0.41 2.62 -14.08
C ALA A 187 -1.91 2.80 -13.84
N SER A 188 -2.40 4.00 -14.15
CA SER A 188 -3.83 4.27 -14.23
C SER A 188 -4.43 3.64 -15.48
N PRO A 189 -5.70 3.17 -15.46
CA PRO A 189 -6.38 2.66 -16.65
C PRO A 189 -6.59 3.73 -17.73
N LEU A 190 -6.37 5.01 -17.42
CA LEU A 190 -6.49 6.15 -18.33
C LEU A 190 -5.12 6.69 -18.80
N ALA A 191 -4.02 6.04 -18.41
CA ALA A 191 -2.66 6.44 -18.79
C ALA A 191 -2.25 5.82 -20.13
#